data_3a0cc10300973f084bbc43bb915ab0c3
#
_entry.id   3a0cc10300973f084bbc43bb915ab0c3
#
_cell.length_a   1.000
_cell.length_b   1.000
_cell.length_c   1.000
_cell.angle_alpha   90.00
_cell.angle_beta   90.00
_cell.angle_gamma   90.00
#
_symmetry.space_group_name_H-M   'P 1'
#
loop_
_entity.id
_entity.type
_entity.pdbx_description
1 polymer ?
#
loop_
_entity_poly.entity_id
_entity_poly.type
_entity_poly.pdbx_seq_one_letter_code
_entity_poly.pdbx_strand_id
1 'polypeptide(L)'
;MNTEFILADRQLSLIRYPEKHQHVSLQAWDSADELVIEHLESLLSENELSIGDNESTPSLMIFNDDFGALGCWFSHLAPYWVSDSYISLRSLHENLKANSLLSASEGSCTQELKTSPVKTLTSVESASFKPACTPAVVVIKVPRSLALLEQQLIDLQAYITPETTVIATGKVKAITKSVLNLFEKYIGPTTTSLAKKKSRLIFA
;
A
#
# COMPACT_ATOMS: atom_id res chain seq x y z
N MET A 1 2.87 -3.15 23.13
CA MET A 1 2.95 -2.99 21.66
C MET A 1 3.37 -1.55 21.39
N ASN A 2 4.31 -1.31 20.49
CA ASN A 2 4.62 0.05 20.04
C ASN A 2 3.55 0.44 19.01
N THR A 3 2.83 1.50 19.27
CA THR A 3 1.74 2.01 18.41
C THR A 3 2.08 3.37 17.79
N GLU A 4 3.16 4.00 18.22
CA GLU A 4 3.58 5.28 17.69
C GLU A 4 4.50 5.09 16.48
N PHE A 5 3.96 5.35 15.31
CA PHE A 5 4.71 5.36 14.06
C PHE A 5 5.14 6.80 13.75
N ILE A 6 6.43 7.04 13.87
CA ILE A 6 7.03 8.36 13.64
C ILE A 6 7.99 8.23 12.46
N LEU A 7 7.78 9.04 11.43
CA LEU A 7 8.66 9.13 10.26
C LEU A 7 8.70 10.59 9.79
N ALA A 8 9.92 11.13 9.61
CA ALA A 8 10.12 12.56 9.41
C ALA A 8 9.37 13.39 10.47
N ASP A 9 8.55 14.35 10.04
CA ASP A 9 7.81 15.26 10.93
C ASP A 9 6.35 14.80 11.18
N ARG A 10 5.99 13.57 10.78
CA ARG A 10 4.65 13.04 10.91
C ARG A 10 4.59 11.85 11.86
N GLN A 11 3.54 11.83 12.69
CA GLN A 11 3.24 10.75 13.62
C GLN A 11 1.86 10.18 13.36
N LEU A 12 1.74 8.85 13.38
CA LEU A 12 0.49 8.11 13.35
C LEU A 12 0.42 7.13 14.52
N SER A 13 -0.78 6.90 15.04
CA SER A 13 -1.06 5.81 15.97
C SER A 13 -1.52 4.60 15.18
N LEU A 14 -0.71 3.54 15.13
CA LEU A 14 -1.01 2.33 14.38
C LEU A 14 -1.05 1.11 15.29
N ILE A 15 -2.18 0.41 15.28
CA ILE A 15 -2.41 -0.81 16.04
C ILE A 15 -2.57 -2.01 15.12
N ARG A 16 -2.21 -3.19 15.58
CA ARG A 16 -2.50 -4.45 14.89
C ARG A 16 -3.87 -4.96 15.33
N TYR A 17 -4.70 -5.34 14.38
CA TYR A 17 -5.95 -6.01 14.68
C TYR A 17 -5.79 -7.53 14.56
N PRO A 18 -6.39 -8.34 15.46
CA PRO A 18 -6.98 -7.95 16.73
C PRO A 18 -5.91 -7.55 17.77
N GLU A 19 -6.19 -6.53 18.58
CA GLU A 19 -5.23 -6.02 19.56
C GLU A 19 -4.95 -7.01 20.70
N LYS A 20 -5.95 -7.82 21.06
CA LYS A 20 -5.85 -8.82 22.13
C LYS A 20 -4.81 -9.89 21.78
N HIS A 21 -4.01 -10.28 22.78
CA HIS A 21 -2.99 -11.33 22.69
C HIS A 21 -1.80 -11.00 21.78
N GLN A 22 -1.58 -9.75 21.42
CA GLN A 22 -0.38 -9.33 20.70
C GLN A 22 0.82 -9.20 21.65
N HIS A 23 1.98 -9.66 21.19
CA HIS A 23 3.23 -9.46 21.91
C HIS A 23 3.62 -7.98 21.87
N VAL A 24 4.16 -7.45 22.99
CA VAL A 24 4.52 -6.03 23.11
C VAL A 24 5.55 -5.53 22.09
N SER A 25 6.35 -6.43 21.52
CA SER A 25 7.33 -6.09 20.48
C SER A 25 6.76 -6.02 19.07
N LEU A 26 5.48 -6.37 18.87
CA LEU A 26 4.87 -6.33 17.55
C LEU A 26 4.40 -4.92 17.20
N GLN A 27 4.61 -4.55 15.94
CA GLN A 27 4.19 -3.26 15.38
C GLN A 27 3.26 -3.50 14.19
N ALA A 28 2.40 -2.52 13.89
CA ALA A 28 1.50 -2.54 12.73
C ALA A 28 2.21 -2.14 11.41
N TRP A 29 3.47 -1.83 11.47
CA TRP A 29 4.33 -1.50 10.32
C TRP A 29 5.68 -2.18 10.45
N ASP A 30 6.44 -2.14 9.40
CA ASP A 30 7.83 -2.60 9.42
C ASP A 30 8.75 -1.70 8.57
N SER A 31 10.03 -2.03 8.50
CA SER A 31 11.00 -1.23 7.74
C SER A 31 10.78 -1.25 6.22
N ALA A 32 9.92 -2.12 5.70
CA ALA A 32 9.51 -2.07 4.30
C ALA A 32 8.49 -0.95 4.06
N ASP A 33 7.59 -0.72 5.04
CA ASP A 33 6.66 0.41 5.02
C ASP A 33 7.42 1.74 5.14
N GLU A 34 8.34 1.84 6.11
CA GLU A 34 9.18 3.04 6.28
C GLU A 34 9.93 3.38 4.97
N LEU A 35 10.53 2.37 4.35
CA LEU A 35 11.36 2.57 3.17
C LEU A 35 10.57 3.05 1.95
N VAL A 36 9.37 2.50 1.70
CA VAL A 36 8.54 2.93 0.58
C VAL A 36 7.90 4.29 0.84
N ILE A 37 7.54 4.60 2.08
CA ILE A 37 7.05 5.93 2.46
C ILE A 37 8.13 6.98 2.21
N GLU A 38 9.35 6.79 2.73
CA GLU A 38 10.46 7.72 2.52
C GLU A 38 10.72 7.99 1.03
N HIS A 39 10.68 6.93 0.22
CA HIS A 39 10.90 7.04 -1.22
C HIS A 39 9.79 7.81 -1.93
N LEU A 40 8.52 7.49 -1.65
CA LEU A 40 7.38 8.20 -2.27
C LEU A 40 7.31 9.67 -1.83
N GLU A 41 7.56 9.97 -0.56
CA GLU A 41 7.59 11.36 -0.07
C GLU A 41 8.70 12.17 -0.80
N SER A 42 9.85 11.56 -1.08
CA SER A 42 10.90 12.20 -1.90
C SER A 42 10.40 12.53 -3.30
N LEU A 43 9.82 11.54 -4.01
CA LEU A 43 9.29 11.75 -5.36
C LEU A 43 8.18 12.80 -5.42
N LEU A 44 7.31 12.85 -4.40
CA LEU A 44 6.25 13.85 -4.31
C LEU A 44 6.81 15.25 -4.03
N SER A 45 7.81 15.37 -3.14
CA SER A 45 8.43 16.64 -2.78
C SER A 45 9.25 17.23 -3.91
N GLU A 46 9.86 16.39 -4.73
CA GLU A 46 10.67 16.80 -5.91
C GLU A 46 9.80 17.08 -7.14
N ASN A 47 8.47 16.96 -7.03
CA ASN A 47 7.51 17.08 -8.13
C ASN A 47 7.75 16.09 -9.30
N GLU A 48 8.41 14.98 -9.01
CA GLU A 48 8.60 13.90 -10.00
C GLU A 48 7.32 13.09 -10.20
N LEU A 49 6.40 13.14 -9.22
CA LEU A 49 5.09 12.50 -9.27
C LEU A 49 3.98 13.52 -9.04
N SER A 50 2.95 13.46 -9.89
CA SER A 50 1.70 14.21 -9.70
C SER A 50 0.57 13.22 -9.41
N ILE A 51 0.16 13.16 -8.16
CA ILE A 51 -0.95 12.34 -7.69
C ILE A 51 -2.06 13.26 -7.17
N GLY A 52 -3.28 13.02 -7.60
CA GLY A 52 -4.44 13.78 -7.14
C GLY A 52 -5.39 12.95 -6.28
N ASP A 53 -6.26 13.64 -5.60
CA ASP A 53 -7.24 13.10 -4.65
C ASP A 53 -8.64 12.89 -5.26
N ASN A 54 -8.80 13.13 -6.56
CA ASN A 54 -10.07 13.02 -7.27
C ASN A 54 -10.01 12.03 -8.45
N GLU A 55 -11.17 11.67 -8.99
CA GLU A 55 -11.28 10.67 -10.06
C GLU A 55 -10.69 11.11 -11.40
N SER A 56 -10.46 12.40 -11.58
CA SER A 56 -9.91 12.99 -12.82
C SER A 56 -8.39 13.12 -12.81
N THR A 57 -7.73 12.75 -11.72
CA THR A 57 -6.27 12.84 -11.57
C THR A 57 -5.64 11.46 -11.43
N PRO A 58 -4.37 11.29 -11.85
CA PRO A 58 -3.65 10.05 -11.64
C PRO A 58 -3.64 9.65 -10.17
N SER A 59 -3.87 8.39 -9.88
CA SER A 59 -4.08 7.87 -8.53
C SER A 59 -2.89 7.09 -7.99
N LEU A 60 -2.87 6.90 -6.68
CA LEU A 60 -2.03 5.95 -5.98
C LEU A 60 -2.80 4.65 -5.75
N MET A 61 -2.20 3.51 -6.09
CA MET A 61 -2.74 2.20 -5.74
C MET A 61 -1.80 1.49 -4.76
N ILE A 62 -2.35 0.85 -3.74
CA ILE A 62 -1.60 0.15 -2.68
C ILE A 62 -2.10 -1.28 -2.56
N PHE A 63 -1.21 -2.25 -2.71
CA PHE A 63 -1.52 -3.67 -2.60
C PHE A 63 -0.87 -4.31 -1.38
N ASN A 64 -1.62 -5.20 -0.70
CA ASN A 64 -1.14 -6.05 0.38
C ASN A 64 -0.59 -5.29 1.62
N ASP A 65 -1.16 -4.15 1.93
CA ASP A 65 -0.83 -3.39 3.14
C ASP A 65 -1.47 -4.05 4.37
N ASP A 66 -0.69 -4.86 5.08
CA ASP A 66 -1.17 -5.81 6.10
C ASP A 66 -2.01 -5.18 7.22
N PHE A 67 -1.63 -3.98 7.67
CA PHE A 67 -2.28 -3.30 8.79
C PHE A 67 -2.74 -1.87 8.47
N GLY A 68 -2.68 -1.47 7.21
CA GLY A 68 -3.14 -0.17 6.78
C GLY A 68 -2.15 0.98 7.05
N ALA A 69 -0.86 0.69 7.27
CA ALA A 69 0.13 1.71 7.52
C ALA A 69 0.31 2.67 6.33
N LEU A 70 0.39 2.12 5.12
CA LEU A 70 0.50 2.90 3.88
C LEU A 70 -0.82 3.62 3.57
N GLY A 71 -1.96 2.93 3.75
CA GLY A 71 -3.28 3.51 3.56
C GLY A 71 -3.54 4.71 4.46
N CYS A 72 -3.16 4.63 5.75
CA CYS A 72 -3.27 5.75 6.68
C CYS A 72 -2.28 6.88 6.35
N TRP A 73 -1.03 6.54 5.99
CA TRP A 73 -0.01 7.53 5.66
C TRP A 73 -0.41 8.37 4.46
N PHE A 74 -0.83 7.73 3.38
CA PHE A 74 -1.20 8.37 2.12
C PHE A 74 -2.70 8.65 1.98
N SER A 75 -3.48 8.64 3.08
CA SER A 75 -4.92 8.87 3.05
C SER A 75 -5.32 10.20 2.38
N HIS A 76 -4.48 11.23 2.50
CA HIS A 76 -4.68 12.53 1.86
C HIS A 76 -4.60 12.51 0.33
N LEU A 77 -4.05 11.44 -0.26
CA LEU A 77 -4.01 11.20 -1.71
C LEU A 77 -5.17 10.33 -2.20
N ALA A 78 -6.14 10.02 -1.34
CA ALA A 78 -7.29 9.17 -1.63
C ALA A 78 -6.95 7.87 -2.38
N PRO A 79 -6.00 7.04 -1.88
CA PRO A 79 -5.48 5.90 -2.59
C PRO A 79 -6.53 4.81 -2.78
N TYR A 80 -6.39 4.03 -3.87
CA TYR A 80 -7.02 2.72 -3.99
C TYR A 80 -6.21 1.69 -3.19
N TRP A 81 -6.85 1.02 -2.25
CA TRP A 81 -6.23 0.08 -1.35
C TRP A 81 -6.79 -1.33 -1.57
N VAL A 82 -5.95 -2.25 -2.04
CA VAL A 82 -6.36 -3.58 -2.51
C VAL A 82 -5.92 -4.65 -1.51
N SER A 83 -6.89 -5.37 -0.95
CA SER A 83 -6.64 -6.51 -0.07
C SER A 83 -7.84 -7.43 0.03
N ASP A 84 -7.61 -8.75 0.06
CA ASP A 84 -8.63 -9.77 0.33
C ASP A 84 -8.69 -10.17 1.81
N SER A 85 -7.81 -9.62 2.64
CA SER A 85 -7.72 -9.95 4.05
C SER A 85 -8.71 -9.14 4.87
N TYR A 86 -9.70 -9.80 5.47
CA TYR A 86 -10.59 -9.17 6.43
C TYR A 86 -9.84 -8.55 7.63
N ILE A 87 -8.76 -9.22 8.09
CA ILE A 87 -7.91 -8.71 9.17
C ILE A 87 -7.23 -7.40 8.77
N SER A 88 -6.72 -7.32 7.53
CA SER A 88 -6.10 -6.11 7.01
C SER A 88 -7.12 -4.98 6.87
N LEU A 89 -8.32 -5.28 6.36
CA LEU A 89 -9.41 -4.32 6.24
C LEU A 89 -9.83 -3.75 7.60
N ARG A 90 -9.98 -4.63 8.61
CA ARG A 90 -10.28 -4.21 9.99
C ARG A 90 -9.15 -3.39 10.60
N SER A 91 -7.89 -3.76 10.34
CA SER A 91 -6.73 -3.00 10.81
C SER A 91 -6.69 -1.59 10.18
N LEU A 92 -6.91 -1.50 8.88
CA LEU A 92 -7.00 -0.20 8.19
C LEU A 92 -8.10 0.67 8.82
N HIS A 93 -9.29 0.12 9.01
CA HIS A 93 -10.42 0.83 9.60
C HIS A 93 -10.10 1.37 11.00
N GLU A 94 -9.62 0.51 11.91
CA GLU A 94 -9.26 0.93 13.28
C GLU A 94 -8.14 1.99 13.27
N ASN A 95 -7.17 1.85 12.38
CA ASN A 95 -6.06 2.79 12.26
C ASN A 95 -6.48 4.14 11.64
N LEU A 96 -7.39 4.15 10.68
CA LEU A 96 -7.99 5.39 10.18
C LEU A 96 -8.78 6.11 11.28
N LYS A 97 -9.55 5.38 12.09
CA LYS A 97 -10.28 5.95 13.25
C LYS A 97 -9.32 6.52 14.29
N ALA A 98 -8.30 5.77 14.68
CA ALA A 98 -7.32 6.19 15.70
C ALA A 98 -6.58 7.48 15.32
N ASN A 99 -6.48 7.77 14.02
CA ASN A 99 -5.82 8.97 13.50
C ASN A 99 -6.81 10.06 13.03
N SER A 100 -8.10 9.94 13.36
CA SER A 100 -9.15 10.89 12.95
C SER A 100 -9.24 11.10 11.42
N LEU A 101 -8.92 10.06 10.64
CA LEU A 101 -8.94 10.05 9.18
C LEU A 101 -10.28 9.54 8.61
N LEU A 102 -11.21 9.12 9.47
CA LEU A 102 -12.60 8.79 9.13
C LEU A 102 -13.56 9.83 9.69
N SER A 103 -14.58 10.15 8.93
CA SER A 103 -15.71 10.93 9.43
C SER A 103 -16.43 10.14 10.52
N ALA A 104 -16.85 10.82 11.59
CA ALA A 104 -17.64 10.20 12.64
C ALA A 104 -19.01 9.80 12.06
N SER A 105 -19.22 8.52 11.83
CA SER A 105 -20.48 7.93 11.41
C SER A 105 -20.78 6.70 12.24
N GLU A 106 -22.05 6.46 12.55
CA GLU A 106 -22.48 5.22 13.19
C GLU A 106 -22.76 4.19 12.08
N GLY A 107 -21.86 3.22 11.91
CA GLY A 107 -22.01 2.21 10.88
C GLY A 107 -21.13 0.97 11.09
N SER A 108 -21.30 -0.02 10.22
CA SER A 108 -20.38 -1.14 10.17
C SER A 108 -19.05 -0.71 9.55
N CYS A 109 -17.95 -1.45 9.86
CA CYS A 109 -16.63 -1.21 9.29
C CYS A 109 -16.65 -0.96 7.76
N THR A 110 -17.36 -1.81 7.03
CA THR A 110 -17.49 -1.70 5.57
C THR A 110 -18.28 -0.48 5.12
N GLN A 111 -19.26 -0.01 5.90
CA GLN A 111 -20.01 1.20 5.57
C GLN A 111 -19.18 2.46 5.84
N GLU A 112 -18.47 2.50 6.96
CA GLU A 112 -17.59 3.62 7.30
C GLU A 112 -16.43 3.75 6.31
N LEU A 113 -15.86 2.64 5.84
CA LEU A 113 -14.82 2.65 4.82
C LEU A 113 -15.28 3.17 3.45
N LYS A 114 -16.57 3.05 3.11
CA LYS A 114 -17.11 3.64 1.86
C LYS A 114 -17.07 5.17 1.84
N THR A 115 -17.07 5.79 3.01
CA THR A 115 -16.95 7.26 3.16
C THR A 115 -15.52 7.72 3.49
N SER A 116 -14.59 6.77 3.54
CA SER A 116 -13.18 6.99 3.80
C SER A 116 -12.49 7.66 2.62
N PRO A 117 -11.45 8.47 2.86
CA PRO A 117 -10.56 8.90 1.77
C PRO A 117 -9.85 7.72 1.10
N VAL A 118 -9.63 6.60 1.81
CA VAL A 118 -9.01 5.39 1.26
C VAL A 118 -10.09 4.51 0.60
N LYS A 119 -9.97 4.31 -0.70
CA LYS A 119 -10.93 3.52 -1.52
C LYS A 119 -10.54 2.04 -1.49
N THR A 120 -11.25 1.24 -0.71
CA THR A 120 -10.93 -0.19 -0.54
C THR A 120 -11.50 -1.04 -1.68
N LEU A 121 -10.68 -1.97 -2.18
CA LEU A 121 -11.02 -2.96 -3.21
C LEU A 121 -10.54 -4.35 -2.79
N THR A 122 -11.27 -5.37 -3.19
CA THR A 122 -10.78 -6.76 -3.21
C THR A 122 -9.96 -7.02 -4.47
N SER A 123 -9.22 -8.14 -4.54
CA SER A 123 -8.50 -8.51 -5.76
C SER A 123 -9.45 -8.74 -6.93
N VAL A 124 -10.65 -9.29 -6.70
CA VAL A 124 -11.68 -9.49 -7.74
C VAL A 124 -12.20 -8.15 -8.27
N GLU A 125 -12.48 -7.20 -7.39
CA GLU A 125 -12.88 -5.85 -7.79
C GLU A 125 -11.75 -5.13 -8.52
N SER A 126 -10.52 -5.26 -8.05
CA SER A 126 -9.33 -4.69 -8.68
C SER A 126 -9.11 -5.26 -10.10
N ALA A 127 -9.30 -6.57 -10.32
CA ALA A 127 -9.14 -7.21 -11.63
C ALA A 127 -10.12 -6.68 -12.69
N SER A 128 -11.31 -6.25 -12.27
CA SER A 128 -12.33 -5.63 -13.14
C SER A 128 -12.34 -4.10 -13.09
N PHE A 129 -11.50 -3.52 -12.26
CA PHE A 129 -11.45 -2.09 -12.03
C PHE A 129 -10.88 -1.34 -13.24
N LYS A 130 -11.57 -0.28 -13.63
CA LYS A 130 -11.10 0.63 -14.67
C LYS A 130 -11.08 2.03 -14.06
N PRO A 131 -9.93 2.48 -13.57
CA PRO A 131 -9.81 3.83 -13.06
C PRO A 131 -10.11 4.85 -14.16
N ALA A 132 -10.72 5.97 -13.82
CA ALA A 132 -10.97 7.07 -14.75
C ALA A 132 -9.67 7.64 -15.33
N CYS A 133 -8.60 7.62 -14.54
CA CYS A 133 -7.24 7.95 -14.97
C CYS A 133 -6.28 6.80 -14.64
N THR A 134 -5.28 6.61 -15.49
CA THR A 134 -4.18 5.68 -15.25
C THR A 134 -3.51 5.99 -13.90
N PRO A 135 -3.21 4.99 -13.06
CA PRO A 135 -2.47 5.22 -11.83
C PRO A 135 -1.10 5.84 -12.11
N ALA A 136 -0.74 6.89 -11.37
CA ALA A 136 0.62 7.43 -11.41
C ALA A 136 1.60 6.48 -10.74
N VAL A 137 1.17 5.89 -9.61
CA VAL A 137 2.00 4.99 -8.81
C VAL A 137 1.21 3.79 -8.35
N VAL A 138 1.84 2.64 -8.44
CA VAL A 138 1.39 1.38 -7.84
C VAL A 138 2.41 0.91 -6.82
N VAL A 139 2.00 0.77 -5.57
CA VAL A 139 2.83 0.21 -4.49
C VAL A 139 2.37 -1.20 -4.18
N ILE A 140 3.28 -2.16 -4.18
CA ILE A 140 3.00 -3.56 -3.86
C ILE A 140 3.88 -4.01 -2.70
N LYS A 141 3.30 -4.31 -1.55
CA LYS A 141 4.02 -5.11 -0.55
C LYS A 141 4.08 -6.54 -1.05
N VAL A 142 5.30 -7.06 -1.20
CA VAL A 142 5.51 -8.41 -1.75
C VAL A 142 4.81 -9.43 -0.86
N PRO A 143 3.75 -10.11 -1.37
CA PRO A 143 3.01 -11.08 -0.59
C PRO A 143 3.81 -12.37 -0.40
N ARG A 144 3.41 -13.20 0.57
CA ARG A 144 4.04 -14.51 0.79
C ARG A 144 3.75 -15.51 -0.34
N SER A 145 2.63 -15.35 -1.01
CA SER A 145 2.22 -16.21 -2.12
C SER A 145 2.70 -15.62 -3.44
N LEU A 146 3.57 -16.35 -4.16
CA LEU A 146 3.98 -15.97 -5.52
C LEU A 146 2.81 -16.01 -6.51
N ALA A 147 1.86 -16.93 -6.32
CA ALA A 147 0.68 -17.01 -7.18
C ALA A 147 -0.22 -15.77 -7.04
N LEU A 148 -0.36 -15.24 -5.81
CA LEU A 148 -1.09 -13.98 -5.59
C LEU A 148 -0.35 -12.82 -6.25
N LEU A 149 0.97 -12.74 -6.09
CA LEU A 149 1.77 -11.70 -6.74
C LEU A 149 1.62 -11.79 -8.27
N GLU A 150 1.76 -12.98 -8.84
CA GLU A 150 1.64 -13.18 -10.29
C GLU A 150 0.27 -12.73 -10.80
N GLN A 151 -0.81 -13.12 -10.11
CA GLN A 151 -2.16 -12.69 -10.48
C GLN A 151 -2.31 -11.16 -10.42
N GLN A 152 -1.84 -10.52 -9.35
CA GLN A 152 -1.89 -9.06 -9.21
C GLN A 152 -1.13 -8.36 -10.34
N LEU A 153 0.04 -8.85 -10.73
CA LEU A 153 0.81 -8.28 -11.84
C LEU A 153 0.14 -8.48 -13.21
N ILE A 154 -0.54 -9.61 -13.43
CA ILE A 154 -1.34 -9.85 -14.64
C ILE A 154 -2.50 -8.85 -14.70
N ASP A 155 -3.23 -8.68 -13.61
CA ASP A 155 -4.39 -7.80 -13.56
C ASP A 155 -3.98 -6.32 -13.76
N LEU A 156 -2.82 -5.92 -13.21
CA LEU A 156 -2.27 -4.57 -13.38
C LEU A 156 -2.03 -4.19 -14.85
N GLN A 157 -1.64 -5.14 -15.71
CA GLN A 157 -1.38 -4.86 -17.13
C GLN A 157 -2.60 -4.27 -17.87
N ALA A 158 -3.80 -4.46 -17.32
CA ALA A 158 -5.03 -3.97 -17.95
C ALA A 158 -5.20 -2.44 -17.87
N TYR A 159 -4.49 -1.76 -16.94
CA TYR A 159 -4.74 -0.35 -16.66
C TYR A 159 -3.48 0.48 -16.31
N ILE A 160 -2.30 -0.10 -16.29
CA ILE A 160 -1.04 0.65 -16.21
C ILE A 160 -0.51 1.00 -17.61
N THR A 161 0.30 2.03 -17.67
CA THR A 161 1.00 2.47 -18.89
C THR A 161 2.50 2.64 -18.60
N PRO A 162 3.33 2.88 -19.61
CA PRO A 162 4.76 3.15 -19.38
C PRO A 162 5.06 4.34 -18.46
N GLU A 163 4.09 5.22 -18.26
CA GLU A 163 4.20 6.37 -17.35
C GLU A 163 3.86 6.00 -15.89
N THR A 164 3.29 4.82 -15.67
CA THR A 164 2.98 4.34 -14.32
C THR A 164 4.26 3.88 -13.61
N THR A 165 4.55 4.45 -12.45
CA THR A 165 5.65 4.00 -11.61
C THR A 165 5.19 2.80 -10.76
N VAL A 166 5.80 1.64 -10.97
CA VAL A 166 5.51 0.43 -10.17
C VAL A 166 6.64 0.19 -9.17
N ILE A 167 6.31 0.27 -7.89
CA ILE A 167 7.25 0.07 -6.78
C ILE A 167 6.77 -1.09 -5.92
N ALA A 168 7.62 -2.10 -5.74
CA ALA A 168 7.33 -3.10 -4.72
C ALA A 168 8.28 -2.96 -3.53
N THR A 169 7.81 -3.34 -2.35
CA THR A 169 8.57 -3.28 -1.10
C THR A 169 8.47 -4.59 -0.34
N GLY A 170 9.53 -4.93 0.37
CA GLY A 170 9.55 -6.12 1.20
C GLY A 170 10.87 -6.34 1.93
N LYS A 171 10.86 -7.30 2.85
CA LYS A 171 12.13 -7.76 3.47
C LYS A 171 13.02 -8.39 2.40
N VAL A 172 14.34 -8.19 2.50
CA VAL A 172 15.32 -8.73 1.54
C VAL A 172 15.12 -10.24 1.30
N LYS A 173 14.81 -11.00 2.35
CA LYS A 173 14.54 -12.44 2.24
C LYS A 173 13.28 -12.81 1.44
N ALA A 174 12.32 -11.89 1.32
CA ALA A 174 11.11 -12.09 0.53
C ALA A 174 11.32 -11.69 -0.95
N ILE A 175 12.30 -10.86 -1.25
CA ILE A 175 12.63 -10.42 -2.61
C ILE A 175 13.59 -11.46 -3.21
N THR A 176 13.03 -12.55 -3.68
CA THR A 176 13.75 -13.66 -4.32
C THR A 176 13.90 -13.41 -5.82
N LYS A 177 14.77 -14.21 -6.47
CA LYS A 177 14.90 -14.19 -7.93
C LYS A 177 13.55 -14.45 -8.64
N SER A 178 12.73 -15.34 -8.08
CA SER A 178 11.40 -15.63 -8.63
C SER A 178 10.49 -14.40 -8.59
N VAL A 179 10.53 -13.62 -7.51
CA VAL A 179 9.78 -12.36 -7.41
C VAL A 179 10.25 -11.38 -8.49
N LEU A 180 11.54 -11.16 -8.65
CA LEU A 180 12.08 -10.25 -9.67
C LEU A 180 11.70 -10.69 -11.08
N ASN A 181 11.79 -11.99 -11.38
CA ASN A 181 11.39 -12.53 -12.68
C ASN A 181 9.90 -12.29 -13.00
N LEU A 182 9.02 -12.29 -11.98
CA LEU A 182 7.61 -11.97 -12.19
C LEU A 182 7.42 -10.49 -12.60
N PHE A 183 8.12 -9.56 -11.94
CA PHE A 183 8.09 -8.15 -12.34
C PHE A 183 8.64 -7.94 -13.74
N GLU A 184 9.80 -8.55 -14.06
CA GLU A 184 10.37 -8.48 -15.42
C GLU A 184 9.43 -9.06 -16.49
N LYS A 185 8.72 -10.15 -16.16
CA LYS A 185 7.80 -10.82 -17.09
C LYS A 185 6.55 -10.00 -17.39
N TYR A 186 5.96 -9.37 -16.36
CA TYR A 186 4.63 -8.78 -16.47
C TYR A 186 4.62 -7.26 -16.52
N ILE A 187 5.64 -6.59 -15.99
CA ILE A 187 5.70 -5.12 -15.92
C ILE A 187 6.78 -4.59 -16.86
N GLY A 188 8.04 -4.95 -16.63
CA GLY A 188 9.13 -4.45 -17.45
C GLY A 188 10.52 -4.61 -16.82
N PRO A 189 11.52 -3.90 -17.34
CA PRO A 189 12.88 -3.94 -16.81
C PRO A 189 12.89 -3.63 -15.32
N THR A 190 13.46 -4.54 -14.53
CA THR A 190 13.35 -4.52 -13.07
C THR A 190 14.69 -4.25 -12.41
N THR A 191 14.72 -3.27 -11.50
CA THR A 191 15.89 -2.94 -10.67
C THR A 191 15.52 -2.96 -9.20
N THR A 192 16.53 -2.89 -8.32
CA THR A 192 16.29 -2.87 -6.88
C THR A 192 17.11 -1.80 -6.19
N SER A 193 16.57 -1.21 -5.11
CA SER A 193 17.33 -0.32 -4.25
C SER A 193 18.43 -1.06 -3.48
N LEU A 194 19.32 -0.32 -2.84
CA LEU A 194 20.15 -0.86 -1.76
C LEU A 194 19.26 -1.30 -0.58
N ALA A 195 19.74 -2.29 0.17
CA ALA A 195 19.02 -2.74 1.36
C ALA A 195 19.15 -1.71 2.50
N LYS A 196 18.01 -1.33 3.11
CA LYS A 196 17.95 -0.47 4.31
C LYS A 196 17.14 -1.20 5.39
N LYS A 197 17.67 -1.34 6.60
CA LYS A 197 17.03 -2.05 7.73
C LYS A 197 16.44 -3.42 7.35
N LYS A 198 17.18 -4.21 6.54
CA LYS A 198 16.77 -5.53 6.00
C LYS A 198 15.53 -5.48 5.08
N SER A 199 15.19 -4.34 4.54
CA SER A 199 14.16 -4.15 3.50
C SER A 199 14.75 -3.56 2.24
N ARG A 200 14.05 -3.72 1.12
CA ARG A 200 14.48 -3.28 -0.20
C ARG A 200 13.27 -2.90 -1.04
N LEU A 201 13.44 -1.97 -1.97
CA LEU A 201 12.48 -1.66 -3.02
C LEU A 201 12.82 -2.40 -4.30
N ILE A 202 11.79 -2.67 -5.10
CA ILE A 202 11.85 -3.11 -6.49
C ILE A 202 11.21 -2.00 -7.32
N PHE A 203 11.83 -1.66 -8.43
CA PHE A 203 11.35 -0.69 -9.41
C PHE A 203 11.16 -1.42 -10.74
N ALA A 204 9.98 -1.28 -11.35
CA ALA A 204 9.62 -1.91 -12.61
C ALA A 204 8.71 -1.00 -13.46
#